data_c28c072b2158fe31fad34d8441fe0d91
#
_entry.id   c28c072b2158fe31fad34d8441fe0d91
#
_cell.length_a   1.000
_cell.length_b   1.000
_cell.length_c   1.000
_cell.angle_alpha   90.00
_cell.angle_beta   90.00
_cell.angle_gamma   90.00
#
_symmetry.space_group_name_H-M   'P 1'
#
loop_
_entity.id
_entity.type
_entity.pdbx_description
1 polymer ?
#
loop_
_entity_poly.entity_id
_entity_poly.type
_entity_poly.pdbx_seq_one_letter_code
_entity_poly.pdbx_strand_id
1 'polypeptide(L)'
;MRLSEIAVVVAVTAACAPSSSKAQDALRSRLTLPPGFIIAEYAKVGGVRFMAIAPDGAVYASRPEAGEVVRLVDADHNGEAELQTVAVSGLNRPHGLAFHGGYLFIANTDGVVRVRLGANGTASGPPERVNSYSAGGGHWSRSIVFGPDSAMYVTIGSTCNMCVEKTPDRAAVMRYDANGGNGRVFSSGLRNAVGIAVNPVTKQIWVTQNERDNIEPEHEDLPPEEINILQDGGDYGWPYCYGNRIPSPDRDFHDPARCARTIPPALEMQAHSAPLGITFLDRATMFPADWRADAVVAFHGSWNRSVPTGAKVVRIRIRDGKPVSYEDFITGWQGPNGRRWGRPVDLVVYTDGSLLISDDAAGAIYRVTRTEAR
;
A
#
# COMPACT_ATOMS: atom_id res chain seq x y z
N MET A 1 65.46 23.97 -33.43
CA MET A 1 64.68 22.72 -33.33
C MET A 1 63.45 23.00 -32.48
N ARG A 2 62.28 23.08 -33.09
CA ARG A 2 61.01 23.26 -32.37
C ARG A 2 60.33 21.89 -32.33
N LEU A 3 60.09 21.36 -31.14
CA LEU A 3 59.31 20.16 -30.91
C LEU A 3 57.83 20.52 -30.94
N SER A 4 57.10 19.93 -31.86
CA SER A 4 55.64 20.03 -31.96
C SER A 4 55.03 19.00 -31.03
N GLU A 5 54.25 19.46 -30.03
CA GLU A 5 53.41 18.61 -29.19
C GLU A 5 52.15 18.23 -29.97
N ILE A 6 51.94 16.94 -30.17
CA ILE A 6 50.70 16.38 -30.74
C ILE A 6 49.76 16.10 -29.57
N ALA A 7 48.68 16.87 -29.46
CA ALA A 7 47.57 16.62 -28.54
C ALA A 7 46.70 15.48 -29.09
N VAL A 8 46.68 14.35 -28.40
CA VAL A 8 45.77 13.25 -28.69
C VAL A 8 44.43 13.55 -27.99
N VAL A 9 43.40 13.91 -28.77
CA VAL A 9 42.05 14.02 -28.31
C VAL A 9 41.45 12.61 -28.26
N VAL A 10 41.28 12.04 -27.06
CA VAL A 10 40.49 10.80 -26.85
C VAL A 10 39.01 11.18 -26.82
N ALA A 11 38.31 10.90 -27.90
CA ALA A 11 36.84 10.98 -27.94
C ALA A 11 36.26 9.81 -27.13
N VAL A 12 35.74 10.09 -25.93
CA VAL A 12 34.95 9.14 -25.17
C VAL A 12 33.54 9.14 -25.78
N THR A 13 33.28 8.16 -26.62
CA THR A 13 31.91 7.87 -27.08
C THR A 13 31.18 7.19 -25.95
N ALA A 14 30.29 7.94 -25.25
CA ALA A 14 29.30 7.34 -24.36
C ALA A 14 28.37 6.44 -25.17
N ALA A 15 28.56 5.13 -25.05
CA ALA A 15 27.62 4.17 -25.59
C ALA A 15 26.32 4.26 -24.75
N CYS A 16 25.27 4.87 -25.29
CA CYS A 16 23.92 4.76 -24.77
C CYS A 16 23.53 3.28 -24.73
N ALA A 17 23.35 2.73 -23.55
CA ALA A 17 23.02 1.33 -23.34
C ALA A 17 21.57 1.04 -23.80
N PRO A 18 21.33 0.01 -24.63
CA PRO A 18 19.97 -0.42 -24.98
C PRO A 18 19.43 -1.38 -23.89
N SER A 19 19.41 -0.95 -22.62
CA SER A 19 18.97 -1.82 -21.51
C SER A 19 17.50 -1.64 -21.14
N SER A 20 16.87 -0.51 -21.42
CA SER A 20 15.48 -0.24 -21.04
C SER A 20 14.45 -1.01 -21.88
N SER A 21 14.63 -1.14 -23.18
CA SER A 21 13.63 -1.77 -24.06
C SER A 21 13.43 -3.27 -23.80
N LYS A 22 14.52 -4.03 -23.63
CA LYS A 22 14.44 -5.48 -23.39
C LYS A 22 13.85 -5.81 -22.00
N ALA A 23 14.17 -5.05 -20.99
CA ALA A 23 13.60 -5.22 -19.64
C ALA A 23 12.11 -4.88 -19.63
N GLN A 24 11.70 -3.82 -20.30
CA GLN A 24 10.30 -3.43 -20.46
C GLN A 24 9.50 -4.47 -21.27
N ASP A 25 10.06 -5.00 -22.36
CA ASP A 25 9.42 -6.06 -23.12
C ASP A 25 9.27 -7.35 -22.31
N ALA A 26 10.27 -7.71 -21.52
CA ALA A 26 10.21 -8.85 -20.60
C ALA A 26 9.13 -8.67 -19.52
N LEU A 27 8.94 -7.46 -18.98
CA LEU A 27 7.89 -7.14 -18.02
C LEU A 27 6.50 -7.24 -18.65
N ARG A 28 6.33 -6.65 -19.84
CA ARG A 28 5.08 -6.69 -20.62
C ARG A 28 4.69 -8.09 -21.04
N SER A 29 5.65 -8.99 -21.30
CA SER A 29 5.36 -10.38 -21.63
C SER A 29 4.90 -11.23 -20.44
N ARG A 30 5.14 -10.77 -19.21
CA ARG A 30 4.78 -11.47 -17.97
C ARG A 30 3.46 -10.99 -17.39
N LEU A 31 3.15 -9.70 -17.54
CA LEU A 31 1.97 -9.07 -16.95
C LEU A 31 0.87 -8.89 -17.98
N THR A 32 -0.35 -9.18 -17.57
CA THR A 32 -1.57 -8.99 -18.38
C THR A 32 -2.31 -7.77 -17.85
N LEU A 33 -2.57 -6.82 -18.74
CA LEU A 33 -3.32 -5.59 -18.51
C LEU A 33 -4.48 -5.48 -19.49
N PRO A 34 -5.54 -4.74 -19.19
CA PRO A 34 -6.58 -4.41 -20.17
C PRO A 34 -6.00 -3.66 -21.39
N PRO A 35 -6.67 -3.73 -22.55
CA PRO A 35 -6.22 -3.06 -23.76
C PRO A 35 -5.97 -1.55 -23.55
N GLY A 36 -4.86 -1.07 -24.10
CA GLY A 36 -4.44 0.32 -24.02
C GLY A 36 -3.63 0.66 -22.79
N PHE A 37 -3.58 -0.17 -21.75
CA PHE A 37 -2.70 0.06 -20.61
C PHE A 37 -1.28 -0.46 -20.90
N ILE A 38 -0.31 0.26 -20.34
CA ILE A 38 1.12 -0.05 -20.43
C ILE A 38 1.70 -0.01 -19.04
N ILE A 39 2.61 -0.94 -18.75
CA ILE A 39 3.39 -0.98 -17.51
C ILE A 39 4.89 -0.94 -17.82
N ALA A 40 5.62 -0.13 -17.05
CA ALA A 40 7.07 -0.01 -17.11
C ALA A 40 7.66 0.02 -15.70
N GLU A 41 8.96 -0.24 -15.56
CA GLU A 41 9.68 -0.03 -14.31
C GLU A 41 9.86 1.48 -14.10
N TYR A 42 9.50 1.99 -12.92
CA TYR A 42 9.73 3.36 -12.48
C TYR A 42 11.04 3.47 -11.70
N ALA A 43 11.30 2.51 -10.81
CA ALA A 43 12.52 2.46 -10.01
C ALA A 43 12.79 1.05 -9.48
N LYS A 44 14.07 0.75 -9.22
CA LYS A 44 14.48 -0.44 -8.44
C LYS A 44 14.69 -0.04 -6.98
N VAL A 45 13.87 -0.61 -6.10
CA VAL A 45 13.91 -0.31 -4.66
C VAL A 45 13.73 -1.61 -3.89
N GLY A 46 14.83 -2.23 -3.47
CA GLY A 46 14.78 -3.50 -2.73
C GLY A 46 14.04 -3.35 -1.40
N GLY A 47 13.06 -4.23 -1.16
CA GLY A 47 12.27 -4.25 0.07
C GLY A 47 11.31 -3.07 0.23
N VAL A 48 10.91 -2.44 -0.87
CA VAL A 48 9.94 -1.34 -0.89
C VAL A 48 8.58 -1.80 -0.37
N ARG A 49 7.91 -0.92 0.41
CA ARG A 49 6.56 -1.20 0.89
C ARG A 49 5.60 -0.09 0.49
N PHE A 50 5.33 0.88 1.36
CA PHE A 50 4.35 1.94 1.13
C PHE A 50 5.01 3.21 0.57
N MET A 51 4.24 3.95 -0.20
CA MET A 51 4.68 5.14 -0.90
C MET A 51 3.84 6.35 -0.52
N ALA A 52 4.43 7.54 -0.64
CA ALA A 52 3.73 8.81 -0.61
C ALA A 52 4.33 9.77 -1.63
N ILE A 53 3.48 10.58 -2.27
CA ILE A 53 3.90 11.63 -3.20
C ILE A 53 4.08 12.93 -2.42
N ALA A 54 5.27 13.51 -2.50
CA ALA A 54 5.57 14.80 -1.90
C ALA A 54 4.95 15.96 -2.70
N PRO A 55 4.81 17.14 -2.08
CA PRO A 55 4.31 18.33 -2.79
C PRO A 55 5.15 18.77 -3.99
N ASP A 56 6.44 18.42 -4.01
CA ASP A 56 7.36 18.66 -5.13
C ASP A 56 7.31 17.59 -6.23
N GLY A 57 6.45 16.58 -6.06
CA GLY A 57 6.28 15.47 -7.00
C GLY A 57 7.21 14.28 -6.76
N ALA A 58 8.19 14.38 -5.85
CA ALA A 58 9.05 13.23 -5.53
C ALA A 58 8.27 12.11 -4.85
N VAL A 59 8.66 10.86 -5.11
CA VAL A 59 8.09 9.68 -4.47
C VAL A 59 8.93 9.33 -3.25
N TYR A 60 8.29 9.18 -2.10
CA TYR A 60 8.91 8.66 -0.89
C TYR A 60 8.41 7.23 -0.68
N ALA A 61 9.33 6.31 -0.43
CA ALA A 61 9.03 4.89 -0.30
C ALA A 61 9.68 4.30 0.96
N SER A 62 8.89 3.60 1.78
CA SER A 62 9.37 2.96 2.99
C SER A 62 10.08 1.64 2.67
N ARG A 63 11.16 1.36 3.41
CA ARG A 63 11.96 0.13 3.40
C ARG A 63 12.07 -0.41 4.82
N PRO A 64 11.09 -1.19 5.29
CA PRO A 64 10.97 -1.58 6.70
C PRO A 64 12.20 -2.33 7.23
N GLU A 65 12.72 -3.30 6.50
CA GLU A 65 13.85 -4.11 6.96
C GLU A 65 15.17 -3.32 6.97
N ALA A 66 15.28 -2.29 6.13
CA ALA A 66 16.42 -1.36 6.15
C ALA A 66 16.27 -0.26 7.21
N GLY A 67 15.07 -0.08 7.77
CA GLY A 67 14.78 0.99 8.75
C GLY A 67 14.85 2.38 8.15
N GLU A 68 14.45 2.56 6.88
CA GLU A 68 14.62 3.82 6.16
C GLU A 68 13.46 4.16 5.22
N VAL A 69 13.43 5.42 4.81
CA VAL A 69 12.60 5.93 3.72
C VAL A 69 13.51 6.47 2.65
N VAL A 70 13.31 6.06 1.41
CA VAL A 70 14.01 6.57 0.23
C VAL A 70 13.17 7.60 -0.51
N ARG A 71 13.82 8.59 -1.10
CA ARG A 71 13.27 9.59 -2.01
C ARG A 71 13.69 9.24 -3.44
N LEU A 72 12.73 9.24 -4.35
CA LEU A 72 12.90 8.96 -5.77
C LEU A 72 12.45 10.18 -6.57
N VAL A 73 13.22 10.56 -7.58
CA VAL A 73 12.91 11.70 -8.45
C VAL A 73 13.11 11.30 -9.89
N ASP A 74 12.07 11.50 -10.68
CA ASP A 74 12.06 11.48 -12.13
C ASP A 74 12.38 12.92 -12.59
N ALA A 75 13.67 13.19 -12.80
CA ALA A 75 14.16 14.57 -12.99
C ALA A 75 13.94 15.08 -14.42
N ASP A 76 13.91 14.23 -15.41
CA ASP A 76 13.69 14.55 -16.82
C ASP A 76 12.26 14.24 -17.31
N HIS A 77 11.40 13.77 -16.39
CA HIS A 77 9.99 13.44 -16.63
C HIS A 77 9.77 12.35 -17.70
N ASN A 78 10.71 11.43 -17.83
CA ASN A 78 10.60 10.32 -18.76
C ASN A 78 9.77 9.13 -18.22
N GLY A 79 9.42 9.14 -16.93
CA GLY A 79 8.64 8.12 -16.24
C GLY A 79 9.47 7.05 -15.56
N GLU A 80 10.78 7.27 -15.40
CA GLU A 80 11.73 6.47 -14.63
C GLU A 80 12.41 7.41 -13.60
N ALA A 81 12.67 6.96 -12.39
CA ALA A 81 13.36 7.75 -11.39
C ALA A 81 14.88 7.53 -11.48
N GLU A 82 15.61 8.57 -11.92
CA GLU A 82 17.09 8.52 -12.03
C GLU A 82 17.77 8.76 -10.69
N LEU A 83 17.12 9.49 -9.80
CA LEU A 83 17.71 9.85 -8.51
C LEU A 83 17.04 9.09 -7.38
N GLN A 84 17.85 8.35 -6.64
CA GLN A 84 17.44 7.67 -5.42
C GLN A 84 18.36 8.07 -4.27
N THR A 85 17.75 8.60 -3.19
CA THR A 85 18.49 8.98 -1.98
C THR A 85 17.79 8.47 -0.72
N VAL A 86 18.54 8.14 0.33
CA VAL A 86 17.98 7.88 1.65
C VAL A 86 17.54 9.21 2.25
N ALA A 87 16.22 9.37 2.41
CA ALA A 87 15.63 10.58 2.96
C ALA A 87 15.60 10.60 4.49
N VAL A 88 15.29 9.45 5.10
CA VAL A 88 15.23 9.26 6.55
C VAL A 88 15.75 7.88 6.89
N SER A 89 16.53 7.73 7.95
CA SER A 89 17.07 6.46 8.43
C SER A 89 16.93 6.31 9.94
N GLY A 90 17.29 5.14 10.49
CA GLY A 90 17.20 4.86 11.92
C GLY A 90 15.77 4.65 12.42
N LEU A 91 14.87 4.20 11.55
CA LEU A 91 13.46 3.98 11.82
C LEU A 91 13.19 2.53 12.28
N ASN A 92 12.12 2.33 13.06
CA ASN A 92 11.71 1.01 13.53
C ASN A 92 10.66 0.40 12.58
N ARG A 93 11.14 -0.29 11.52
CA ARG A 93 10.29 -0.92 10.51
C ARG A 93 9.22 0.04 9.95
N PRO A 94 9.63 1.14 9.29
CA PRO A 94 8.71 2.12 8.72
C PRO A 94 7.81 1.47 7.68
N HIS A 95 6.51 1.85 7.65
CA HIS A 95 5.56 1.30 6.69
C HIS A 95 4.75 2.41 6.02
N GLY A 96 3.66 2.89 6.63
CA GLY A 96 2.82 3.94 6.05
C GLY A 96 3.48 5.30 6.11
N LEU A 97 3.28 6.08 5.05
CA LEU A 97 3.82 7.43 4.87
C LEU A 97 2.70 8.42 4.55
N ALA A 98 2.76 9.62 5.11
CA ALA A 98 1.82 10.69 4.76
C ALA A 98 2.47 12.06 4.88
N PHE A 99 2.22 12.94 3.91
CA PHE A 99 2.59 14.36 3.98
C PHE A 99 1.45 15.16 4.62
N HIS A 100 1.74 15.91 5.66
CA HIS A 100 0.78 16.81 6.29
C HIS A 100 1.47 17.99 7.00
N GLY A 101 0.93 19.20 6.86
CA GLY A 101 1.41 20.38 7.59
C GLY A 101 2.90 20.70 7.41
N GLY A 102 3.49 20.37 6.25
CA GLY A 102 4.91 20.61 5.97
C GLY A 102 5.86 19.56 6.57
N TYR A 103 5.33 18.41 7.02
CA TYR A 103 6.10 17.27 7.52
C TYR A 103 5.83 16.01 6.69
N LEU A 104 6.80 15.14 6.66
CA LEU A 104 6.60 13.72 6.33
C LEU A 104 6.35 12.96 7.63
N PHE A 105 5.18 12.35 7.77
CA PHE A 105 4.82 11.44 8.85
C PHE A 105 5.13 10.01 8.44
N ILE A 106 5.70 9.22 9.35
CA ILE A 106 6.16 7.86 9.12
C ILE A 106 5.60 6.98 10.22
N ALA A 107 4.76 6.01 9.86
CA ALA A 107 4.22 5.05 10.81
C ALA A 107 5.20 3.89 10.97
N ASN A 108 5.89 3.84 12.09
CA ASN A 108 6.74 2.74 12.53
C ASN A 108 5.91 1.68 13.27
N THR A 109 6.48 0.50 13.51
CA THR A 109 5.81 -0.57 14.26
C THR A 109 5.38 -0.14 15.67
N ASP A 110 6.10 0.80 16.30
CA ASP A 110 5.94 1.22 17.71
C ASP A 110 5.40 2.64 17.91
N GLY A 111 5.05 3.34 16.86
CA GLY A 111 4.56 4.70 16.93
C GLY A 111 4.78 5.49 15.64
N VAL A 112 4.23 6.68 15.58
CA VAL A 112 4.44 7.61 14.47
C VAL A 112 5.58 8.55 14.82
N VAL A 113 6.47 8.77 13.85
CA VAL A 113 7.43 9.87 13.86
C VAL A 113 7.14 10.82 12.71
N ARG A 114 7.64 12.07 12.81
CA ARG A 114 7.59 13.03 11.70
C ARG A 114 8.94 13.70 11.50
N VAL A 115 9.19 14.13 10.29
CA VAL A 115 10.40 14.89 9.95
C VAL A 115 10.06 16.08 9.07
N ARG A 116 10.81 17.17 9.23
CA ARG A 116 10.88 18.22 8.21
C ARG A 116 11.91 17.83 7.17
N LEU A 117 11.62 18.11 5.93
CA LEU A 117 12.54 17.88 4.83
C LEU A 117 13.27 19.20 4.49
N GLY A 118 14.57 19.10 4.25
CA GLY A 118 15.37 20.17 3.70
C GLY A 118 15.14 20.36 2.20
N ALA A 119 15.78 21.35 1.61
CA ALA A 119 15.66 21.65 0.19
C ALA A 119 16.11 20.52 -0.75
N ASN A 120 16.96 19.62 -0.27
CA ASN A 120 17.38 18.41 -0.98
C ASN A 120 16.40 17.24 -0.84
N GLY A 121 15.30 17.40 -0.10
CA GLY A 121 14.30 16.37 0.15
C GLY A 121 14.71 15.30 1.16
N THR A 122 15.81 15.50 1.92
CA THR A 122 16.20 14.63 3.05
C THR A 122 15.80 15.25 4.38
N ALA A 123 15.75 14.46 5.45
CA ALA A 123 15.43 14.97 6.79
C ALA A 123 16.41 16.09 7.22
N SER A 124 15.86 17.21 7.67
CA SER A 124 16.65 18.37 8.14
C SER A 124 17.09 18.24 9.62
N GLY A 125 16.71 17.16 10.27
CA GLY A 125 17.03 16.84 11.65
C GLY A 125 16.57 15.42 12.03
N PRO A 126 16.75 14.98 13.26
CA PRO A 126 16.32 13.67 13.71
C PRO A 126 14.77 13.56 13.66
N PRO A 127 14.23 12.34 13.46
CA PRO A 127 12.78 12.11 13.53
C PRO A 127 12.20 12.48 14.90
N GLU A 128 11.15 13.29 14.89
CA GLU A 128 10.40 13.67 16.10
C GLU A 128 9.31 12.62 16.40
N ARG A 129 9.26 12.08 17.61
CA ARG A 129 8.20 11.17 18.06
C ARG A 129 6.89 11.93 18.17
N VAL A 130 5.85 11.48 17.45
CA VAL A 130 4.50 12.06 17.49
C VAL A 130 3.63 11.36 18.52
N ASN A 131 3.66 10.02 18.52
CA ASN A 131 2.95 9.18 19.47
C ASN A 131 3.64 7.82 19.63
N SER A 132 3.09 7.00 20.53
CA SER A 132 3.48 5.59 20.68
C SER A 132 2.23 4.74 20.85
N TYR A 133 2.32 3.48 20.44
CA TYR A 133 1.29 2.48 20.58
C TYR A 133 1.90 1.09 20.78
N SER A 134 1.06 0.09 21.03
CA SER A 134 1.51 -1.27 21.30
C SER A 134 2.30 -1.85 20.12
N ALA A 135 3.55 -2.20 20.37
CA ALA A 135 4.43 -2.90 19.43
C ALA A 135 4.38 -4.43 19.66
N GLY A 136 5.00 -5.18 18.75
CA GLY A 136 5.10 -6.64 18.83
C GLY A 136 3.90 -7.37 18.20
N GLY A 137 3.93 -8.70 18.24
CA GLY A 137 2.94 -9.56 17.59
C GLY A 137 3.18 -9.79 16.10
N GLY A 138 2.31 -10.60 15.48
CA GLY A 138 2.47 -11.04 14.09
C GLY A 138 2.26 -9.95 13.06
N HIS A 139 1.31 -9.03 13.28
CA HIS A 139 0.98 -7.96 12.34
C HIS A 139 1.71 -6.68 12.71
N TRP A 140 2.85 -6.46 12.09
CA TRP A 140 3.78 -5.37 12.40
C TRP A 140 3.56 -4.09 11.60
N SER A 141 2.91 -4.17 10.44
CA SER A 141 2.68 -3.02 9.56
C SER A 141 1.72 -2.01 10.19
N ARG A 142 1.98 -0.74 9.93
CA ARG A 142 1.15 0.40 10.35
C ARG A 142 0.98 1.31 9.16
N SER A 143 -0.25 1.63 8.81
CA SER A 143 -0.53 2.59 7.75
C SER A 143 -1.16 3.84 8.33
N ILE A 144 -0.98 4.96 7.65
CA ILE A 144 -1.35 6.28 8.14
C ILE A 144 -2.04 7.08 7.05
N VAL A 145 -3.10 7.80 7.42
CA VAL A 145 -3.74 8.80 6.58
C VAL A 145 -4.21 9.97 7.44
N PHE A 146 -4.29 11.15 6.84
CA PHE A 146 -4.98 12.29 7.44
C PHE A 146 -6.40 12.39 6.88
N GLY A 147 -7.37 12.39 7.77
CA GLY A 147 -8.78 12.51 7.42
C GLY A 147 -9.19 13.93 7.00
N PRO A 148 -10.43 14.11 6.54
CA PRO A 148 -10.95 15.43 6.16
C PRO A 148 -11.06 16.40 7.35
N ASP A 149 -11.06 15.87 8.56
CA ASP A 149 -11.00 16.61 9.83
C ASP A 149 -9.56 16.97 10.25
N SER A 150 -8.58 16.74 9.38
CA SER A 150 -7.14 16.88 9.64
C SER A 150 -6.62 16.00 10.78
N ALA A 151 -7.40 15.07 11.30
CA ALA A 151 -6.94 14.09 12.27
C ALA A 151 -6.13 12.99 11.59
N MET A 152 -5.20 12.43 12.35
CA MET A 152 -4.35 11.33 11.93
C MET A 152 -5.02 9.99 12.28
N TYR A 153 -5.13 9.11 11.29
CA TYR A 153 -5.68 7.76 11.45
C TYR A 153 -4.58 6.73 11.18
N VAL A 154 -4.42 5.77 12.10
CA VAL A 154 -3.36 4.76 12.04
C VAL A 154 -3.95 3.38 12.20
N THR A 155 -3.66 2.47 11.27
CA THR A 155 -4.05 1.06 11.38
C THR A 155 -3.08 0.31 12.28
N ILE A 156 -3.60 -0.51 13.19
CA ILE A 156 -2.79 -1.33 14.10
C ILE A 156 -3.35 -2.75 14.12
N GLY A 157 -2.70 -3.67 13.42
CA GLY A 157 -3.15 -5.06 13.33
C GLY A 157 -3.04 -5.82 14.65
N SER A 158 -3.68 -6.97 14.72
CA SER A 158 -3.70 -7.86 15.90
C SER A 158 -2.32 -8.43 16.23
N THR A 159 -2.16 -8.92 17.46
CA THR A 159 -0.93 -9.61 17.89
C THR A 159 -0.89 -11.06 17.43
N CYS A 160 -2.01 -11.64 17.04
CA CYS A 160 -2.20 -13.06 16.78
C CYS A 160 -3.12 -13.31 15.59
N ASN A 161 -3.22 -14.56 15.17
CA ASN A 161 -4.22 -14.99 14.19
C ASN A 161 -5.65 -14.84 14.75
N MET A 162 -5.83 -15.27 15.99
CA MET A 162 -7.12 -15.27 16.68
C MET A 162 -6.93 -15.24 18.20
N CYS A 163 -7.31 -14.14 18.83
CA CYS A 163 -7.26 -13.94 20.28
C CYS A 163 -8.06 -12.72 20.68
N VAL A 164 -8.35 -12.61 21.97
CA VAL A 164 -8.78 -11.35 22.56
C VAL A 164 -7.53 -10.49 22.85
N GLU A 165 -7.45 -9.34 22.23
CA GLU A 165 -6.31 -8.43 22.42
C GLU A 165 -6.25 -7.87 23.86
N LYS A 166 -5.02 -7.72 24.37
CA LYS A 166 -4.77 -7.19 25.71
C LYS A 166 -4.90 -5.68 25.80
N THR A 167 -4.74 -4.99 24.70
CA THR A 167 -4.79 -3.53 24.61
C THR A 167 -5.77 -3.11 23.51
N PRO A 168 -6.55 -2.04 23.72
CA PRO A 168 -7.61 -1.64 22.80
C PRO A 168 -7.11 -1.02 21.50
N ASP A 169 -5.82 -0.68 21.41
CA ASP A 169 -5.18 -0.13 20.22
C ASP A 169 -4.82 -1.20 19.18
N ARG A 170 -5.00 -2.51 19.51
CA ARG A 170 -4.73 -3.63 18.59
C ARG A 170 -6.00 -4.07 17.86
N ALA A 171 -5.84 -4.63 16.67
CA ALA A 171 -6.95 -4.99 15.79
C ALA A 171 -7.92 -3.81 15.58
N ALA A 172 -7.36 -2.62 15.36
CA ALA A 172 -8.08 -1.37 15.40
C ALA A 172 -7.51 -0.33 14.42
N VAL A 173 -8.30 0.69 14.15
CA VAL A 173 -7.83 1.97 13.62
C VAL A 173 -7.92 3.00 14.72
N MET A 174 -6.78 3.61 15.03
CA MET A 174 -6.66 4.67 16.03
C MET A 174 -6.81 6.03 15.36
N ARG A 175 -7.47 6.97 16.05
CA ARG A 175 -7.55 8.39 15.67
C ARG A 175 -6.79 9.23 16.67
N TYR A 176 -5.98 10.14 16.16
CA TYR A 176 -5.22 11.13 16.93
C TYR A 176 -5.43 12.51 16.32
N ASP A 177 -5.19 13.55 17.08
CA ASP A 177 -4.99 14.88 16.51
C ASP A 177 -3.74 14.87 15.59
N ALA A 178 -3.62 15.87 14.71
CA ALA A 178 -2.49 15.97 13.79
C ALA A 178 -1.11 16.03 14.47
N ASN A 179 -1.06 16.44 15.74
CA ASN A 179 0.15 16.47 16.57
C ASN A 179 0.36 15.20 17.42
N GLY A 180 -0.50 14.18 17.25
CA GLY A 180 -0.42 12.91 17.98
C GLY A 180 -1.12 12.87 19.33
N GLY A 181 -1.73 13.97 19.77
CA GLY A 181 -2.54 14.03 20.99
C GLY A 181 -3.92 13.38 20.84
N ASN A 182 -4.62 13.25 21.97
CA ASN A 182 -6.02 12.79 22.08
C ASN A 182 -6.29 11.44 21.38
N GLY A 183 -5.34 10.49 21.50
CA GLY A 183 -5.44 9.16 20.90
C GLY A 183 -6.63 8.37 21.43
N ARG A 184 -7.45 7.83 20.53
CA ARG A 184 -8.56 6.93 20.84
C ARG A 184 -8.79 5.90 19.77
N VAL A 185 -9.45 4.81 20.12
CA VAL A 185 -9.95 3.86 19.13
C VAL A 185 -11.00 4.56 18.27
N PHE A 186 -10.82 4.53 16.95
CA PHE A 186 -11.82 4.98 15.99
C PHE A 186 -12.73 3.84 15.58
N SER A 187 -12.13 2.70 15.22
CA SER A 187 -12.85 1.47 14.85
C SER A 187 -12.08 0.25 15.35
N SER A 188 -12.78 -0.79 15.75
CA SER A 188 -12.23 -2.02 16.31
C SER A 188 -12.71 -3.27 15.57
N GLY A 189 -12.19 -4.45 15.95
CA GLY A 189 -12.58 -5.71 15.33
C GLY A 189 -12.02 -5.89 13.92
N LEU A 190 -10.89 -5.23 13.62
CA LEU A 190 -10.19 -5.25 12.35
C LEU A 190 -8.88 -6.04 12.50
N ARG A 191 -8.90 -7.36 12.22
CA ARG A 191 -7.74 -8.23 12.48
C ARG A 191 -6.42 -7.66 11.98
N ASN A 192 -6.33 -7.30 10.73
CA ASN A 192 -5.14 -6.70 10.14
C ASN A 192 -5.53 -5.78 8.98
N ALA A 193 -6.03 -4.60 9.31
CA ALA A 193 -6.22 -3.54 8.34
C ALA A 193 -4.85 -3.01 7.89
N VAL A 194 -4.55 -3.11 6.58
CA VAL A 194 -3.24 -2.71 6.04
C VAL A 194 -3.37 -1.49 5.14
N GLY A 195 -4.15 -1.55 4.08
CA GLY A 195 -4.43 -0.38 3.25
C GLY A 195 -5.39 0.56 3.95
N ILE A 196 -5.15 1.87 3.83
CA ILE A 196 -6.04 2.91 4.34
C ILE A 196 -6.07 4.08 3.35
N ALA A 197 -7.26 4.54 2.99
CA ALA A 197 -7.44 5.68 2.11
C ALA A 197 -8.70 6.47 2.47
N VAL A 198 -8.72 7.76 2.14
CA VAL A 198 -9.91 8.60 2.25
C VAL A 198 -10.61 8.64 0.89
N ASN A 199 -11.89 8.24 0.85
CA ASN A 199 -12.69 8.37 -0.36
C ASN A 199 -12.81 9.86 -0.72
N PRO A 200 -12.40 10.28 -1.93
CA PRO A 200 -12.34 11.70 -2.30
C PRO A 200 -13.73 12.35 -2.41
N VAL A 201 -14.79 11.55 -2.60
CA VAL A 201 -16.17 12.02 -2.74
C VAL A 201 -16.88 12.02 -1.40
N THR A 202 -16.99 10.85 -0.75
CA THR A 202 -17.75 10.69 0.50
C THR A 202 -17.01 11.14 1.74
N LYS A 203 -15.68 11.36 1.63
CA LYS A 203 -14.77 11.70 2.74
C LYS A 203 -14.66 10.64 3.83
N GLN A 204 -15.22 9.46 3.61
CA GLN A 204 -15.13 8.31 4.51
C GLN A 204 -13.75 7.64 4.39
N ILE A 205 -13.29 7.05 5.50
CA ILE A 205 -12.05 6.28 5.55
C ILE A 205 -12.37 4.84 5.19
N TRP A 206 -11.64 4.30 4.21
CA TRP A 206 -11.72 2.93 3.77
C TRP A 206 -10.45 2.18 4.15
N VAL A 207 -10.59 0.93 4.52
CA VAL A 207 -9.45 0.03 4.78
C VAL A 207 -9.63 -1.29 4.04
N THR A 208 -8.50 -1.89 3.65
CA THR A 208 -8.42 -3.31 3.29
C THR A 208 -8.12 -4.10 4.55
N GLN A 209 -8.70 -5.26 4.72
CA GLN A 209 -8.47 -6.13 5.88
C GLN A 209 -8.02 -7.52 5.43
N ASN A 210 -6.94 -7.99 6.05
CA ASN A 210 -6.53 -9.39 5.95
C ASN A 210 -7.16 -10.16 7.09
N GLU A 211 -8.05 -11.08 6.73
CA GLU A 211 -8.79 -11.90 7.67
C GLU A 211 -7.97 -13.06 8.25
N ARG A 212 -8.57 -13.79 9.19
CA ARG A 212 -7.92 -14.89 9.89
C ARG A 212 -7.60 -16.07 8.96
N ASP A 213 -6.59 -16.82 9.33
CA ASP A 213 -6.26 -18.09 8.70
C ASP A 213 -6.90 -19.26 9.45
N ASN A 214 -6.98 -20.42 8.78
CA ASN A 214 -7.30 -21.73 9.37
C ASN A 214 -8.70 -21.81 9.97
N ILE A 215 -9.74 -21.52 9.18
CA ILE A 215 -11.12 -21.89 9.50
C ILE A 215 -11.35 -23.31 8.99
N GLU A 216 -11.34 -24.30 9.88
CA GLU A 216 -11.56 -25.68 9.50
C GLU A 216 -13.08 -26.01 9.39
N PRO A 217 -13.47 -26.88 8.44
CA PRO A 217 -12.65 -27.56 7.42
C PRO A 217 -12.45 -26.72 6.13
N GLU A 218 -13.00 -25.52 6.03
CA GLU A 218 -13.15 -24.76 4.78
C GLU A 218 -12.11 -23.65 4.63
N HIS A 219 -10.93 -23.84 5.23
CA HIS A 219 -9.88 -22.81 5.30
C HIS A 219 -9.43 -22.24 3.94
N GLU A 220 -9.67 -22.94 2.84
CA GLU A 220 -9.27 -22.49 1.49
C GLU A 220 -10.08 -21.27 1.02
N ASP A 221 -11.37 -21.23 1.32
CA ASP A 221 -12.31 -20.26 0.79
C ASP A 221 -12.91 -19.33 1.86
N LEU A 222 -12.55 -19.55 3.15
CA LEU A 222 -13.01 -18.76 4.28
C LEU A 222 -11.86 -18.33 5.20
N PRO A 223 -11.98 -17.15 5.81
CA PRO A 223 -13.00 -16.13 5.56
C PRO A 223 -12.63 -15.31 4.32
N PRO A 224 -13.59 -14.59 3.74
CA PRO A 224 -13.28 -13.61 2.70
C PRO A 224 -12.39 -12.50 3.25
N GLU A 225 -11.52 -11.96 2.42
CA GLU A 225 -10.85 -10.69 2.67
C GLU A 225 -11.84 -9.54 2.51
N GLU A 226 -11.56 -8.37 3.10
CA GLU A 226 -12.57 -7.33 3.19
C GLU A 226 -12.09 -5.94 2.78
N ILE A 227 -13.01 -5.16 2.21
CA ILE A 227 -12.97 -3.70 2.25
C ILE A 227 -13.99 -3.23 3.28
N ASN A 228 -13.55 -2.44 4.25
CA ASN A 228 -14.37 -1.84 5.27
C ASN A 228 -14.43 -0.32 5.13
N ILE A 229 -15.65 0.25 5.21
CA ILE A 229 -15.87 1.69 5.30
C ILE A 229 -16.02 2.03 6.78
N LEU A 230 -15.05 2.76 7.33
CA LEU A 230 -14.96 2.93 8.76
C LEU A 230 -16.00 3.91 9.32
N GLN A 231 -16.53 3.58 10.48
CA GLN A 231 -17.42 4.40 11.29
C GLN A 231 -16.81 4.64 12.67
N ASP A 232 -16.98 5.83 13.20
CA ASP A 232 -16.54 6.17 14.56
C ASP A 232 -17.25 5.29 15.59
N GLY A 233 -16.50 4.59 16.45
CA GLY A 233 -17.01 3.61 17.39
C GLY A 233 -17.44 2.27 16.77
N GLY A 234 -17.19 2.04 15.46
CA GLY A 234 -17.57 0.81 14.77
C GLY A 234 -16.81 -0.42 15.23
N ASP A 235 -17.52 -1.56 15.38
CA ASP A 235 -16.97 -2.91 15.61
C ASP A 235 -17.17 -3.75 14.34
N TYR A 236 -16.07 -4.25 13.76
CA TYR A 236 -16.06 -5.04 12.51
C TYR A 236 -15.96 -6.55 12.76
N GLY A 237 -15.98 -6.97 14.03
CA GLY A 237 -16.30 -8.34 14.42
C GLY A 237 -15.15 -9.22 14.86
N TRP A 238 -13.93 -9.09 14.29
CA TRP A 238 -12.83 -9.94 14.73
C TRP A 238 -12.56 -9.83 16.24
N PRO A 239 -12.29 -10.92 16.96
CA PRO A 239 -12.11 -12.31 16.54
C PRO A 239 -13.39 -13.14 16.51
N TYR A 240 -14.55 -12.59 16.84
CA TYR A 240 -15.79 -13.33 17.05
C TYR A 240 -16.58 -13.58 15.76
N CYS A 241 -16.40 -12.72 14.77
CA CYS A 241 -17.16 -12.73 13.52
C CYS A 241 -16.24 -12.47 12.33
N TYR A 242 -16.66 -12.89 11.15
CA TYR A 242 -16.03 -12.58 9.86
C TYR A 242 -17.12 -12.38 8.78
N GLY A 243 -16.71 -11.77 7.66
CA GLY A 243 -17.60 -11.55 6.53
C GLY A 243 -18.92 -10.88 6.95
N ASN A 244 -20.00 -11.24 6.31
CA ASN A 244 -21.32 -10.67 6.60
C ASN A 244 -21.91 -11.18 7.93
N ARG A 245 -21.24 -10.83 9.05
CA ARG A 245 -21.69 -11.16 10.42
C ARG A 245 -21.75 -12.65 10.74
N ILE A 246 -20.89 -13.46 10.10
CA ILE A 246 -20.84 -14.89 10.34
C ILE A 246 -20.10 -15.15 11.65
N PRO A 247 -20.70 -15.83 12.63
CA PRO A 247 -20.03 -16.17 13.88
C PRO A 247 -18.85 -17.10 13.62
N SER A 248 -17.73 -16.89 14.34
CA SER A 248 -16.60 -17.80 14.31
C SER A 248 -17.06 -19.24 14.67
N PRO A 249 -16.59 -20.26 13.96
CA PRO A 249 -16.88 -21.66 14.32
C PRO A 249 -16.14 -22.11 15.59
N ASP A 250 -15.08 -21.41 15.99
CA ASP A 250 -14.30 -21.74 17.18
C ASP A 250 -15.11 -21.47 18.45
N ARG A 251 -15.23 -22.48 19.31
CA ARG A 251 -16.07 -22.44 20.52
C ARG A 251 -15.84 -21.22 21.39
N ASP A 252 -14.58 -20.82 21.58
CA ASP A 252 -14.21 -19.72 22.49
C ASP A 252 -14.52 -18.34 21.91
N PHE A 253 -14.81 -18.26 20.61
CA PHE A 253 -15.11 -17.03 19.87
C PHE A 253 -16.49 -17.05 19.20
N HIS A 254 -17.32 -18.05 19.47
CA HIS A 254 -18.66 -18.18 18.89
C HIS A 254 -19.66 -17.28 19.62
N ASP A 255 -19.95 -16.11 19.07
CA ASP A 255 -20.92 -15.16 19.66
C ASP A 255 -21.87 -14.57 18.60
N PRO A 256 -22.95 -15.31 18.24
CA PRO A 256 -23.94 -14.83 17.27
C PRO A 256 -24.63 -13.51 17.66
N ALA A 257 -24.84 -13.30 18.97
CA ALA A 257 -25.48 -12.09 19.46
C ALA A 257 -24.59 -10.85 19.27
N ARG A 258 -23.29 -11.01 19.42
CA ARG A 258 -22.30 -9.98 19.10
C ARG A 258 -22.26 -9.73 17.59
N CYS A 259 -22.16 -10.79 16.79
CA CYS A 259 -22.08 -10.69 15.33
C CYS A 259 -23.29 -9.95 14.72
N ALA A 260 -24.48 -10.14 15.27
CA ALA A 260 -25.67 -9.42 14.82
C ALA A 260 -25.55 -7.88 14.95
N ARG A 261 -24.67 -7.38 15.84
CA ARG A 261 -24.47 -5.94 16.09
C ARG A 261 -23.24 -5.36 15.40
N THR A 262 -22.37 -6.18 14.80
CA THR A 262 -21.18 -5.70 14.11
C THR A 262 -21.53 -5.03 12.78
N ILE A 263 -20.60 -4.24 12.24
CA ILE A 263 -20.70 -3.65 10.92
C ILE A 263 -20.17 -4.69 9.92
N PRO A 264 -20.97 -5.12 8.94
CA PRO A 264 -20.49 -6.04 7.91
C PRO A 264 -19.52 -5.33 6.96
N PRO A 265 -18.65 -6.08 6.25
CA PRO A 265 -17.80 -5.50 5.24
C PRO A 265 -18.60 -4.81 4.14
N ALA A 266 -18.04 -3.73 3.60
CA ALA A 266 -18.61 -3.05 2.45
C ALA A 266 -18.45 -3.86 1.16
N LEU A 267 -17.39 -4.69 1.08
CA LEU A 267 -17.14 -5.63 -0.02
C LEU A 267 -16.32 -6.81 0.50
N GLU A 268 -16.80 -8.01 0.22
CA GLU A 268 -16.05 -9.25 0.40
C GLU A 268 -15.22 -9.57 -0.84
N MET A 269 -13.98 -10.03 -0.62
CA MET A 269 -13.03 -10.37 -1.67
C MET A 269 -12.51 -11.80 -1.47
N GLN A 270 -11.78 -12.32 -2.45
CA GLN A 270 -11.25 -13.68 -2.43
C GLN A 270 -10.43 -13.94 -1.16
N ALA A 271 -10.78 -15.00 -0.44
CA ALA A 271 -10.10 -15.44 0.77
C ALA A 271 -8.58 -15.59 0.59
N HIS A 272 -7.82 -15.18 1.58
CA HIS A 272 -6.37 -15.32 1.69
C HIS A 272 -5.56 -14.60 0.59
N SER A 273 -6.16 -13.68 -0.15
CA SER A 273 -5.46 -12.91 -1.19
C SER A 273 -4.54 -11.83 -0.63
N ALA A 274 -4.60 -11.56 0.68
CA ALA A 274 -3.84 -10.55 1.39
C ALA A 274 -3.92 -9.16 0.73
N PRO A 275 -5.08 -8.49 0.74
CA PRO A 275 -5.21 -7.13 0.22
C PRO A 275 -4.40 -6.16 1.07
N LEU A 276 -3.52 -5.39 0.44
CA LEU A 276 -2.67 -4.40 1.09
C LEU A 276 -3.10 -2.99 0.67
N GLY A 277 -2.25 -2.24 -0.04
CA GLY A 277 -2.54 -0.87 -0.43
C GLY A 277 -3.86 -0.70 -1.20
N ILE A 278 -4.53 0.41 -0.95
CA ILE A 278 -5.73 0.86 -1.66
C ILE A 278 -5.56 2.32 -2.05
N THR A 279 -5.90 2.68 -3.29
CA THR A 279 -5.94 4.07 -3.73
C THR A 279 -7.14 4.33 -4.63
N PHE A 280 -7.74 5.53 -4.51
CA PHE A 280 -8.79 6.01 -5.40
C PHE A 280 -8.21 6.58 -6.68
N LEU A 281 -8.90 6.43 -7.79
CA LEU A 281 -8.43 6.81 -9.12
C LEU A 281 -8.90 8.21 -9.56
N ASP A 282 -9.43 9.03 -8.65
CA ASP A 282 -9.97 10.35 -8.95
C ASP A 282 -8.99 11.29 -9.65
N ARG A 283 -7.68 11.15 -9.35
CA ARG A 283 -6.59 11.90 -9.97
C ARG A 283 -5.88 11.15 -11.10
N ALA A 284 -6.27 9.93 -11.43
CA ALA A 284 -5.65 9.12 -12.47
C ALA A 284 -6.05 9.64 -13.87
N THR A 285 -5.56 10.82 -14.25
CA THR A 285 -5.97 11.52 -15.47
C THR A 285 -5.55 10.79 -16.74
N MET A 286 -4.54 9.93 -16.69
CA MET A 286 -4.15 9.04 -17.78
C MET A 286 -5.10 7.83 -17.94
N PHE A 287 -6.02 7.59 -16.98
CA PHE A 287 -6.95 6.48 -17.05
C PHE A 287 -8.28 6.92 -17.68
N PRO A 288 -9.10 5.98 -18.19
CA PRO A 288 -10.40 6.32 -18.75
C PRO A 288 -11.27 7.07 -17.73
N ALA A 289 -12.09 7.98 -18.20
CA ALA A 289 -12.91 8.82 -17.32
C ALA A 289 -13.86 7.99 -16.43
N ASP A 290 -14.37 6.86 -16.93
CA ASP A 290 -15.23 5.93 -16.19
C ASP A 290 -14.50 5.14 -15.08
N TRP A 291 -13.15 5.20 -15.04
CA TRP A 291 -12.34 4.60 -13.98
C TRP A 291 -12.14 5.55 -12.79
N ARG A 292 -12.26 6.85 -13.00
CA ARG A 292 -11.91 7.85 -11.97
C ARG A 292 -12.83 7.86 -10.76
N ALA A 293 -13.99 7.23 -10.84
CA ALA A 293 -14.85 7.01 -9.68
C ALA A 293 -14.48 5.79 -8.84
N ASP A 294 -13.60 4.93 -9.34
CA ASP A 294 -13.25 3.65 -8.76
C ASP A 294 -11.97 3.72 -7.91
N ALA A 295 -11.60 2.61 -7.30
CA ALA A 295 -10.36 2.42 -6.58
C ALA A 295 -9.60 1.19 -7.11
N VAL A 296 -8.34 1.05 -6.74
CA VAL A 296 -7.55 -0.16 -6.98
C VAL A 296 -6.94 -0.66 -5.68
N VAL A 297 -6.78 -1.99 -5.59
CA VAL A 297 -6.21 -2.68 -4.42
C VAL A 297 -5.12 -3.63 -4.87
N ALA A 298 -4.00 -3.64 -4.15
CA ALA A 298 -2.93 -4.61 -4.34
C ALA A 298 -3.22 -5.87 -3.54
N PHE A 299 -3.33 -7.01 -4.21
CA PHE A 299 -3.38 -8.33 -3.60
C PHE A 299 -1.97 -8.90 -3.54
N HIS A 300 -1.43 -9.04 -2.33
CA HIS A 300 -0.05 -9.53 -2.11
C HIS A 300 0.08 -11.05 -2.34
N GLY A 301 -1.01 -11.78 -2.22
CA GLY A 301 -1.14 -13.20 -2.52
C GLY A 301 -1.03 -14.12 -1.32
N SER A 302 -1.73 -15.25 -1.42
CA SER A 302 -1.88 -16.26 -0.35
C SER A 302 -0.56 -16.95 -0.01
N TRP A 303 -0.46 -17.47 1.20
CA TRP A 303 0.64 -18.33 1.63
C TRP A 303 0.14 -19.72 2.05
N ASN A 304 -1.13 -19.88 2.37
CA ASN A 304 -1.75 -21.06 3.01
C ASN A 304 -2.83 -21.73 2.16
N ARG A 305 -2.86 -21.51 0.85
CA ARG A 305 -3.80 -22.19 -0.05
C ARG A 305 -3.10 -23.29 -0.86
N SER A 306 -3.79 -24.41 -1.10
CA SER A 306 -3.35 -25.49 -2.00
C SER A 306 -3.23 -24.96 -3.45
N VAL A 307 -4.19 -24.14 -3.88
CA VAL A 307 -4.11 -23.37 -5.12
C VAL A 307 -3.84 -21.91 -4.77
N PRO A 308 -2.61 -21.43 -4.91
CA PRO A 308 -2.24 -20.07 -4.54
C PRO A 308 -3.07 -19.00 -5.29
N THR A 309 -3.51 -17.96 -4.57
CA THR A 309 -4.26 -16.83 -5.12
C THR A 309 -3.54 -15.52 -4.91
N GLY A 310 -3.97 -14.46 -5.57
CA GLY A 310 -3.46 -13.09 -5.43
C GLY A 310 -2.21 -12.87 -6.26
N ALA A 311 -1.31 -12.02 -5.76
CA ALA A 311 -0.22 -11.41 -6.50
C ALA A 311 -0.74 -10.76 -7.80
N LYS A 312 -1.65 -9.82 -7.62
CA LYS A 312 -2.33 -9.07 -8.68
C LYS A 312 -2.81 -7.71 -8.17
N VAL A 313 -3.21 -6.84 -9.07
CA VAL A 313 -3.96 -5.63 -8.76
C VAL A 313 -5.39 -5.80 -9.23
N VAL A 314 -6.34 -5.46 -8.37
CA VAL A 314 -7.77 -5.49 -8.69
C VAL A 314 -8.34 -4.09 -8.74
N ARG A 315 -9.34 -3.87 -9.59
CA ARG A 315 -10.16 -2.66 -9.65
C ARG A 315 -11.41 -2.86 -8.84
N ILE A 316 -11.69 -1.93 -7.94
CA ILE A 316 -12.91 -1.89 -7.14
C ILE A 316 -13.90 -0.96 -7.83
N ARG A 317 -15.01 -1.50 -8.30
CA ARG A 317 -16.09 -0.74 -8.92
C ARG A 317 -16.89 -0.04 -7.84
N ILE A 318 -17.04 1.28 -7.98
CA ILE A 318 -17.74 2.12 -7.01
C ILE A 318 -18.97 2.74 -7.67
N ARG A 319 -20.11 2.64 -6.99
CA ARG A 319 -21.35 3.33 -7.36
C ARG A 319 -21.95 3.99 -6.12
N ASP A 320 -22.37 5.23 -6.27
CA ASP A 320 -22.98 6.00 -5.17
C ASP A 320 -22.11 6.02 -3.89
N GLY A 321 -20.79 6.09 -4.10
CA GLY A 321 -19.80 6.12 -3.00
C GLY A 321 -19.61 4.80 -2.26
N LYS A 322 -20.11 3.67 -2.78
CA LYS A 322 -19.97 2.33 -2.19
C LYS A 322 -19.31 1.36 -3.17
N PRO A 323 -18.47 0.43 -2.70
CA PRO A 323 -17.94 -0.63 -3.54
C PRO A 323 -19.06 -1.62 -3.87
N VAL A 324 -19.15 -2.03 -5.14
CA VAL A 324 -20.23 -2.94 -5.60
C VAL A 324 -19.69 -4.26 -6.15
N SER A 325 -18.45 -4.27 -6.62
CA SER A 325 -17.76 -5.46 -7.12
C SER A 325 -16.27 -5.18 -7.28
N TYR A 326 -15.49 -6.21 -7.55
CA TYR A 326 -14.10 -6.07 -7.99
C TYR A 326 -13.82 -6.95 -9.20
N GLU A 327 -12.81 -6.57 -9.97
CA GLU A 327 -12.35 -7.27 -11.16
C GLU A 327 -10.83 -7.23 -11.25
N ASP A 328 -10.23 -8.19 -11.94
CA ASP A 328 -8.78 -8.19 -12.17
C ASP A 328 -8.39 -6.99 -13.06
N PHE A 329 -7.38 -6.23 -12.62
CA PHE A 329 -6.81 -5.13 -13.40
C PHE A 329 -5.45 -5.51 -13.98
N ILE A 330 -4.51 -5.95 -13.14
CA ILE A 330 -3.18 -6.39 -13.59
C ILE A 330 -2.89 -7.73 -12.95
N THR A 331 -2.58 -8.73 -13.78
CA THR A 331 -2.25 -10.08 -13.35
C THR A 331 -0.91 -10.52 -13.94
N GLY A 332 -0.37 -11.66 -13.43
CA GLY A 332 0.83 -12.27 -14.00
C GLY A 332 2.07 -12.26 -13.09
N TRP A 333 2.02 -11.63 -11.90
CA TRP A 333 3.09 -11.79 -10.89
C TRP A 333 3.19 -13.22 -10.37
N GLN A 334 2.12 -13.99 -10.49
CA GLN A 334 2.08 -15.42 -10.17
C GLN A 334 1.93 -16.22 -11.46
N GLY A 335 2.85 -17.16 -11.68
CA GLY A 335 2.80 -18.08 -12.82
C GLY A 335 1.82 -19.24 -12.60
N PRO A 336 1.56 -20.06 -13.65
CA PRO A 336 0.64 -21.18 -13.59
C PRO A 336 0.98 -22.25 -12.53
N ASN A 337 2.25 -22.36 -12.15
CA ASN A 337 2.74 -23.27 -11.13
C ASN A 337 2.64 -22.70 -9.70
N GLY A 338 1.95 -21.55 -9.50
CA GLY A 338 1.83 -20.87 -8.22
C GLY A 338 3.09 -20.11 -7.78
N ARG A 339 4.19 -20.20 -8.53
CA ARG A 339 5.41 -19.43 -8.22
C ARG A 339 5.20 -17.95 -8.52
N ARG A 340 5.60 -17.11 -7.57
CA ARG A 340 5.56 -15.65 -7.71
C ARG A 340 6.95 -15.12 -7.98
N TRP A 341 7.04 -14.21 -8.94
CA TRP A 341 8.27 -13.46 -9.21
C TRP A 341 8.19 -12.02 -8.68
N GLY A 342 7.01 -11.59 -8.28
CA GLY A 342 6.73 -10.32 -7.65
C GLY A 342 5.47 -10.41 -6.78
N ARG A 343 5.27 -9.40 -5.91
CA ARG A 343 4.14 -9.29 -4.99
C ARG A 343 3.77 -7.82 -4.83
N PRO A 344 2.69 -7.34 -5.47
CA PRO A 344 2.23 -5.96 -5.33
C PRO A 344 1.90 -5.63 -3.87
N VAL A 345 2.29 -4.43 -3.44
CA VAL A 345 2.11 -3.97 -2.04
C VAL A 345 1.26 -2.73 -1.96
N ASP A 346 1.67 -1.64 -2.59
CA ASP A 346 1.01 -0.35 -2.48
C ASP A 346 0.79 0.29 -3.84
N LEU A 347 -0.13 1.23 -3.87
CA LEU A 347 -0.54 1.93 -5.07
C LEU A 347 -0.73 3.42 -4.77
N VAL A 348 -0.16 4.28 -5.59
CA VAL A 348 -0.38 5.72 -5.50
C VAL A 348 -0.59 6.31 -6.89
N VAL A 349 -1.52 7.25 -7.03
CA VAL A 349 -1.63 8.03 -8.27
C VAL A 349 -0.52 9.07 -8.29
N TYR A 350 0.30 9.03 -9.34
CA TYR A 350 1.42 9.94 -9.52
C TYR A 350 0.96 11.31 -10.03
N THR A 351 1.84 12.30 -9.98
CA THR A 351 1.50 13.71 -10.30
C THR A 351 1.04 13.92 -11.74
N ASP A 352 1.46 13.08 -12.66
CA ASP A 352 1.07 13.11 -14.08
C ASP A 352 -0.24 12.35 -14.38
N GLY A 353 -0.84 11.74 -13.35
CA GLY A 353 -2.05 10.95 -13.46
C GLY A 353 -1.83 9.48 -13.83
N SER A 354 -0.60 9.01 -13.87
CA SER A 354 -0.25 7.58 -13.94
C SER A 354 -0.42 6.91 -12.56
N LEU A 355 -0.37 5.59 -12.52
CA LEU A 355 -0.42 4.81 -11.27
C LEU A 355 0.95 4.20 -11.01
N LEU A 356 1.50 4.40 -9.80
CA LEU A 356 2.67 3.69 -9.33
C LEU A 356 2.26 2.51 -8.46
N ILE A 357 2.98 1.39 -8.59
CA ILE A 357 2.76 0.14 -7.86
C ILE A 357 4.08 -0.32 -7.27
N SER A 358 4.18 -0.45 -5.96
CA SER A 358 5.34 -1.05 -5.31
C SER A 358 5.23 -2.57 -5.25
N ASP A 359 6.37 -3.24 -5.32
CA ASP A 359 6.51 -4.71 -5.31
C ASP A 359 7.72 -5.08 -4.43
N ASP A 360 7.48 -5.66 -3.27
CA ASP A 360 8.54 -5.96 -2.31
C ASP A 360 9.36 -7.20 -2.68
N ALA A 361 8.75 -8.15 -3.37
CA ALA A 361 9.43 -9.38 -3.79
C ALA A 361 10.30 -9.15 -5.03
N ALA A 362 9.85 -8.36 -5.99
CA ALA A 362 10.65 -7.98 -7.15
C ALA A 362 11.64 -6.85 -6.83
N GLY A 363 11.43 -6.11 -5.74
CA GLY A 363 12.24 -4.96 -5.36
C GLY A 363 12.13 -3.81 -6.36
N ALA A 364 10.92 -3.54 -6.83
CA ALA A 364 10.65 -2.58 -7.89
C ALA A 364 9.42 -1.71 -7.59
N ILE A 365 9.38 -0.56 -8.21
CA ILE A 365 8.17 0.25 -8.38
C ILE A 365 7.87 0.29 -9.88
N TYR A 366 6.63 -0.02 -10.23
CA TYR A 366 6.15 0.03 -11.62
C TYR A 366 5.29 1.26 -11.82
N ARG A 367 5.30 1.78 -13.06
CA ARG A 367 4.44 2.86 -13.52
C ARG A 367 3.47 2.34 -14.57
N VAL A 368 2.18 2.58 -14.35
CA VAL A 368 1.10 2.20 -15.26
C VAL A 368 0.52 3.44 -15.91
N THR A 369 0.53 3.44 -17.23
CA THR A 369 -0.04 4.51 -18.08
C THR A 369 -1.05 3.92 -19.03
N ARG A 370 -1.75 4.78 -19.77
CA ARG A 370 -2.58 4.37 -20.90
C ARG A 370 -2.19 5.17 -22.13
N THR A 371 -2.04 4.45 -23.25
CA THR A 371 -1.95 5.11 -24.55
C THR A 371 -3.35 5.55 -24.97
N GLU A 372 -3.50 6.79 -25.44
CA GLU A 372 -4.72 7.19 -26.11
C GLU A 372 -5.01 6.24 -27.28
N ALA A 373 -6.25 5.76 -27.38
CA ALA A 373 -6.68 5.05 -28.57
C ALA A 373 -6.56 6.05 -29.73
N ARG A 374 -5.65 5.74 -30.68
CA ARG A 374 -5.53 6.49 -31.94
C ARG A 374 -6.76 6.23 -32.80
#